data_fa3f593d464cebfde6ef238ce792a188
#
_entry.id   fa3f593d464cebfde6ef238ce792a188
#
_cell.length_a   1.000
_cell.length_b   1.000
_cell.length_c   1.000
_cell.angle_alpha   90.00
_cell.angle_beta   90.00
_cell.angle_gamma   90.00
#
_symmetry.space_group_name_H-M   'P 1'
#
loop_
_entity.id
_entity.type
_entity.pdbx_description
1 polymer ?
#
loop_
_entity_poly.entity_id
_entity_poly.type
_entity_poly.pdbx_seq_one_letter_code
_entity_poly.pdbx_strand_id
1 'polypeptide(L)'
;HYVAGPERMAHAISTIEAELEERLAELEGQGKLLEAQRLRMRTNYDVEMMRQVGFCSGIENYSRHIDGRGPGTAPATLLDYFPEDFLLVIDESHVTVPQIGGMYEGDMSRKRNLVDFGFRLPSAVDNRPLTWEEFADRIGQTVYLSATPGPYELSQTSGEFVEQVIRPTGLVDPQVIVKPTKGQIDDLIGEIRLRTERDERTLVTTLTKKMAEDLTDYLLEMGIRVRYLHSEVDTLRRVELLRQLRLGEYDVLVGINLLREGLDLPEVSLVAILDADKEGFLRSPRSLIQTIGRAARNVSGEVHMYADRITDSMKEAIDETERRRAKQIAYNEEHGIDPQPLRKKIADILDQVYREADDTEAVEVGGSGRNASRGRRAQGAPGRAVSAGVVEGRDTTNMPRAELADLIKDLTEQMMVAARDLQFELAARIRDEI
;
A
#
# COMPACT_ATOMS: atom_id res chain seq x y z
N HIS A 1 14.54 -18.45 -1.12
CA HIS A 1 15.78 -18.15 -0.40
C HIS A 1 15.71 -18.47 1.09
N TYR A 2 14.52 -18.69 1.65
CA TYR A 2 14.31 -18.94 3.08
C TYR A 2 13.58 -20.27 3.29
N VAL A 3 14.19 -21.35 2.87
CA VAL A 3 13.65 -22.70 3.12
C VAL A 3 14.51 -23.36 4.20
N ALA A 4 13.89 -23.68 5.33
CA ALA A 4 14.53 -24.50 6.35
C ALA A 4 14.56 -25.96 5.88
N GLY A 5 15.74 -26.56 5.82
CA GLY A 5 15.86 -27.99 5.54
C GLY A 5 15.23 -28.85 6.64
N PRO A 6 14.93 -30.14 6.36
CA PRO A 6 14.24 -31.02 7.31
C PRO A 6 14.95 -31.13 8.69
N GLU A 7 16.26 -31.18 8.69
CA GLU A 7 17.05 -31.27 9.94
C GLU A 7 16.91 -30.00 10.80
N ARG A 8 16.96 -28.83 10.13
CA ARG A 8 16.77 -27.54 10.81
C ARG A 8 15.37 -27.39 11.36
N MET A 9 14.36 -27.83 10.59
CA MET A 9 12.97 -27.82 11.05
C MET A 9 12.76 -28.78 12.24
N ALA A 10 13.33 -29.98 12.21
CA ALA A 10 13.26 -30.92 13.32
C ALA A 10 13.88 -30.35 14.59
N HIS A 11 15.04 -29.68 14.46
CA HIS A 11 15.68 -29.02 15.60
C HIS A 11 14.83 -27.86 16.13
N ALA A 12 14.27 -27.02 15.23
CA ALA A 12 13.39 -25.92 15.61
C ALA A 12 12.16 -26.43 16.39
N ILE A 13 11.52 -27.49 15.91
CA ILE A 13 10.37 -28.10 16.59
C ILE A 13 10.76 -28.57 18.00
N SER A 14 11.89 -29.24 18.16
CA SER A 14 12.37 -29.71 19.47
C SER A 14 12.57 -28.52 20.44
N THR A 15 13.12 -27.41 19.97
CA THR A 15 13.34 -26.23 20.82
C THR A 15 12.05 -25.46 21.11
N ILE A 16 11.07 -25.49 20.19
CA ILE A 16 9.71 -24.93 20.40
C ILE A 16 8.98 -25.72 21.49
N GLU A 17 9.05 -27.07 21.44
CA GLU A 17 8.43 -27.92 22.44
C GLU A 17 9.05 -27.74 23.82
N ALA A 18 10.37 -27.58 23.90
CA ALA A 18 11.06 -27.29 25.16
C ALA A 18 10.62 -25.92 25.75
N GLU A 19 10.55 -24.86 24.94
CA GLU A 19 10.06 -23.55 25.40
C GLU A 19 8.58 -23.62 25.82
N LEU A 20 7.76 -24.42 25.13
CA LEU A 20 6.36 -24.60 25.49
C LEU A 20 6.24 -25.18 26.89
N GLU A 21 6.94 -26.28 27.19
CA GLU A 21 6.89 -26.95 28.51
C GLU A 21 7.34 -25.98 29.62
N GLU A 22 8.43 -25.25 29.41
CA GLU A 22 8.91 -24.23 30.36
C GLU A 22 7.84 -23.14 30.61
N ARG A 23 7.24 -22.60 29.54
CA ARG A 23 6.24 -21.56 29.68
C ARG A 23 4.94 -22.05 30.30
N LEU A 24 4.53 -23.28 30.02
CA LEU A 24 3.36 -23.88 30.64
C LEU A 24 3.54 -24.05 32.15
N ALA A 25 4.71 -24.57 32.59
CA ALA A 25 5.01 -24.67 34.02
C ALA A 25 4.98 -23.31 34.73
N GLU A 26 5.47 -22.25 34.07
CA GLU A 26 5.43 -20.89 34.60
C GLU A 26 3.98 -20.37 34.73
N LEU A 27 3.16 -20.49 33.67
CA LEU A 27 1.77 -20.04 33.65
C LEU A 27 0.90 -20.79 34.69
N GLU A 28 1.08 -22.10 34.78
CA GLU A 28 0.37 -22.94 35.76
C GLU A 28 0.80 -22.59 37.21
N GLY A 29 2.09 -22.34 37.43
CA GLY A 29 2.61 -21.87 38.72
C GLY A 29 2.05 -20.48 39.12
N GLN A 30 1.69 -19.64 38.15
CA GLN A 30 1.03 -18.35 38.37
C GLN A 30 -0.51 -18.46 38.47
N GLY A 31 -1.08 -19.65 38.33
CA GLY A 31 -2.53 -19.87 38.34
C GLY A 31 -3.24 -19.44 37.07
N LYS A 32 -2.52 -19.15 35.97
CA LYS A 32 -3.04 -18.74 34.67
C LYS A 32 -3.40 -19.95 33.80
N LEU A 33 -4.36 -20.74 34.26
CA LEU A 33 -4.70 -22.02 33.64
C LEU A 33 -5.32 -21.89 32.24
N LEU A 34 -6.09 -20.83 31.99
CA LEU A 34 -6.70 -20.56 30.67
C LEU A 34 -5.64 -20.18 29.64
N GLU A 35 -4.68 -19.36 30.04
CA GLU A 35 -3.55 -18.96 29.21
C GLU A 35 -2.67 -20.18 28.88
N ALA A 36 -2.38 -21.02 29.87
CA ALA A 36 -1.61 -22.25 29.67
C ALA A 36 -2.33 -23.21 28.71
N GLN A 37 -3.64 -23.43 28.90
CA GLN A 37 -4.41 -24.31 28.00
C GLN A 37 -4.42 -23.77 26.55
N ARG A 38 -4.66 -22.49 26.39
CA ARG A 38 -4.68 -21.81 25.06
C ARG A 38 -3.33 -21.96 24.37
N LEU A 39 -2.24 -21.67 25.06
CA LEU A 39 -0.89 -21.79 24.53
C LEU A 39 -0.56 -23.22 24.12
N ARG A 40 -0.88 -24.21 24.97
CA ARG A 40 -0.69 -25.61 24.68
C ARG A 40 -1.43 -26.06 23.43
N MET A 41 -2.71 -25.73 23.32
CA MET A 41 -3.52 -26.12 22.17
C MET A 41 -2.99 -25.48 20.87
N ARG A 42 -2.68 -24.21 20.90
CA ARG A 42 -2.19 -23.50 19.72
C ARG A 42 -0.83 -24.00 19.27
N THR A 43 0.13 -24.11 20.18
CA THR A 43 1.50 -24.50 19.83
C THR A 43 1.56 -25.95 19.36
N ASN A 44 0.84 -26.88 20.01
CA ASN A 44 0.77 -28.26 19.56
C ASN A 44 0.18 -28.41 18.16
N TYR A 45 -0.88 -27.63 17.84
CA TYR A 45 -1.45 -27.60 16.52
C TYR A 45 -0.43 -27.08 15.49
N ASP A 46 0.25 -25.97 15.78
CA ASP A 46 1.24 -25.38 14.90
C ASP A 46 2.43 -26.33 14.66
N VAL A 47 2.91 -27.01 15.71
CA VAL A 47 3.98 -28.04 15.62
C VAL A 47 3.55 -29.22 14.74
N GLU A 48 2.32 -29.70 14.91
CA GLU A 48 1.79 -30.79 14.08
C GLU A 48 1.71 -30.38 12.60
N MET A 49 1.24 -29.18 12.31
CA MET A 49 1.22 -28.63 10.96
C MET A 49 2.64 -28.51 10.37
N MET A 50 3.61 -28.05 11.15
CA MET A 50 5.02 -27.97 10.71
C MET A 50 5.60 -29.37 10.42
N ARG A 51 5.23 -30.41 11.20
CA ARG A 51 5.66 -31.78 10.95
C ARG A 51 5.06 -32.41 9.70
N GLN A 52 3.76 -32.19 9.48
CA GLN A 52 3.04 -32.83 8.37
C GLN A 52 3.18 -32.08 7.04
N VAL A 53 3.13 -30.77 7.07
CA VAL A 53 3.06 -29.92 5.87
C VAL A 53 4.32 -29.06 5.68
N GLY A 54 5.15 -28.95 6.72
CA GLY A 54 6.32 -28.07 6.72
C GLY A 54 6.00 -26.59 6.95
N PHE A 55 4.74 -26.24 7.25
CA PHE A 55 4.25 -24.87 7.40
C PHE A 55 3.10 -24.80 8.41
N CYS A 56 2.95 -23.65 9.09
CA CYS A 56 1.76 -23.31 9.85
C CYS A 56 1.42 -21.84 9.69
N SER A 57 0.15 -21.48 9.89
CA SER A 57 -0.26 -20.08 9.89
C SER A 57 0.38 -19.32 11.06
N GLY A 58 1.15 -18.27 10.76
CA GLY A 58 1.92 -17.53 11.75
C GLY A 58 3.28 -18.16 12.07
N ILE A 59 3.86 -18.93 11.14
CA ILE A 59 5.16 -19.57 11.29
C ILE A 59 6.28 -18.57 11.65
N GLU A 60 6.13 -17.32 11.26
CA GLU A 60 7.04 -16.23 11.60
C GLU A 60 7.21 -16.02 13.11
N ASN A 61 6.22 -16.41 13.92
CA ASN A 61 6.32 -16.33 15.38
C ASN A 61 7.32 -17.32 15.97
N TYR A 62 7.73 -18.31 15.20
CA TYR A 62 8.74 -19.31 15.53
C TYR A 62 10.09 -19.05 14.87
N SER A 63 10.27 -17.89 14.22
CA SER A 63 11.47 -17.55 13.42
C SER A 63 12.76 -17.67 14.23
N ARG A 64 12.75 -17.31 15.53
CA ARG A 64 13.93 -17.47 16.40
C ARG A 64 14.43 -18.91 16.44
N HIS A 65 13.53 -19.86 16.58
CA HIS A 65 13.86 -21.30 16.61
C HIS A 65 14.30 -21.80 15.23
N ILE A 66 13.58 -21.39 14.19
CA ILE A 66 13.89 -21.79 12.80
C ILE A 66 15.25 -21.24 12.38
N ASP A 67 15.58 -20.02 12.77
CA ASP A 67 16.88 -19.39 12.47
C ASP A 67 18.01 -19.87 13.39
N GLY A 68 17.68 -20.45 14.54
CA GLY A 68 18.66 -20.82 15.57
C GLY A 68 19.29 -19.62 16.27
N ARG A 69 18.57 -18.49 16.32
CA ARG A 69 19.03 -17.25 16.96
C ARG A 69 18.92 -17.31 18.49
N GLY A 70 19.79 -16.61 19.17
CA GLY A 70 19.68 -16.43 20.63
C GLY A 70 18.52 -15.51 21.02
N PRO A 71 18.00 -15.60 22.26
CA PRO A 71 16.97 -14.70 22.76
C PRO A 71 17.39 -13.23 22.66
N GLY A 72 16.44 -12.36 22.24
CA GLY A 72 16.63 -10.91 22.11
C GLY A 72 17.40 -10.46 20.87
N THR A 73 17.96 -11.38 20.07
CA THR A 73 18.68 -11.01 18.85
C THR A 73 17.73 -10.53 17.75
N ALA A 74 18.18 -9.52 16.99
CA ALA A 74 17.42 -9.01 15.86
C ALA A 74 17.27 -10.07 14.76
N PRO A 75 16.12 -10.12 14.04
CA PRO A 75 15.96 -10.97 12.88
C PRO A 75 16.82 -10.46 11.71
N ALA A 76 17.12 -11.35 10.77
CA ALA A 76 17.67 -10.95 9.48
C ALA A 76 16.64 -10.11 8.70
N THR A 77 17.12 -9.09 8.02
CA THR A 77 16.33 -8.17 7.20
C THR A 77 16.83 -8.17 5.76
N LEU A 78 16.13 -7.48 4.86
CA LEU A 78 16.58 -7.31 3.49
C LEU A 78 17.96 -6.65 3.41
N LEU A 79 18.29 -5.77 4.38
CA LEU A 79 19.59 -5.07 4.42
C LEU A 79 20.77 -6.05 4.59
N ASP A 80 20.56 -7.17 5.28
CA ASP A 80 21.59 -8.17 5.53
C ASP A 80 22.00 -8.96 4.25
N TYR A 81 21.29 -8.79 3.13
CA TYR A 81 21.60 -9.39 1.83
C TYR A 81 22.39 -8.46 0.89
N PHE A 82 22.55 -7.20 1.24
CA PHE A 82 23.34 -6.25 0.46
C PHE A 82 24.84 -6.35 0.81
N PRO A 83 25.72 -5.93 -0.10
CA PRO A 83 27.16 -5.75 0.22
C PRO A 83 27.32 -4.74 1.35
N GLU A 84 28.44 -4.83 2.09
CA GLU A 84 28.72 -3.91 3.22
C GLU A 84 28.79 -2.43 2.81
N ASP A 85 29.15 -2.14 1.55
CA ASP A 85 29.36 -0.80 1.01
C ASP A 85 28.17 -0.28 0.14
N PHE A 86 26.97 -0.80 0.35
CA PHE A 86 25.82 -0.34 -0.42
C PHE A 86 25.42 1.10 -0.11
N LEU A 87 24.91 1.80 -1.12
CA LEU A 87 24.29 3.11 -0.96
C LEU A 87 22.79 2.94 -0.67
N LEU A 88 22.36 3.44 0.47
CA LEU A 88 20.94 3.49 0.82
C LEU A 88 20.32 4.81 0.36
N VAL A 89 19.20 4.74 -0.35
CA VAL A 89 18.38 5.91 -0.71
C VAL A 89 17.03 5.77 -0.02
N ILE A 90 16.72 6.70 0.88
CA ILE A 90 15.45 6.73 1.61
C ILE A 90 14.55 7.78 0.97
N ASP A 91 13.55 7.31 0.22
CA ASP A 91 12.54 8.18 -0.36
C ASP A 91 11.47 8.55 0.67
N GLU A 92 10.89 9.76 0.54
CA GLU A 92 9.95 10.36 1.49
C GLU A 92 10.47 10.24 2.95
N SER A 93 11.73 10.56 3.15
CA SER A 93 12.45 10.33 4.41
C SER A 93 11.77 10.96 5.62
N HIS A 94 11.08 12.08 5.44
CA HIS A 94 10.31 12.77 6.49
C HIS A 94 9.17 11.90 7.08
N VAL A 95 8.73 10.86 6.36
CA VAL A 95 7.77 9.85 6.82
C VAL A 95 8.47 8.55 7.18
N THR A 96 9.38 8.09 6.33
CA THR A 96 10.05 6.79 6.45
C THR A 96 10.92 6.70 7.71
N VAL A 97 11.69 7.74 8.00
CA VAL A 97 12.57 7.76 9.19
C VAL A 97 11.78 7.66 10.50
N PRO A 98 10.76 8.52 10.76
CA PRO A 98 9.92 8.37 11.95
C PRO A 98 9.19 7.04 12.02
N GLN A 99 8.78 6.47 10.87
CA GLN A 99 8.11 5.19 10.82
C GLN A 99 9.04 4.06 11.25
N ILE A 100 10.27 4.02 10.75
CA ILE A 100 11.27 3.03 11.17
C ILE A 100 11.52 3.16 12.68
N GLY A 101 11.70 4.37 13.20
CA GLY A 101 11.91 4.62 14.62
C GLY A 101 10.74 4.16 15.51
N GLY A 102 9.49 4.21 15.02
CA GLY A 102 8.30 3.84 15.79
C GLY A 102 7.85 2.39 15.65
N MET A 103 8.35 1.64 14.67
CA MET A 103 7.88 0.28 14.34
C MET A 103 8.11 -0.71 15.48
N TYR A 104 9.27 -0.66 16.13
CA TYR A 104 9.67 -1.58 17.18
C TYR A 104 8.71 -1.54 18.38
N GLU A 105 8.45 -0.37 18.93
CA GLU A 105 7.62 -0.22 20.12
C GLU A 105 6.16 -0.62 19.86
N GLY A 106 5.63 -0.28 18.69
CA GLY A 106 4.27 -0.66 18.30
C GLY A 106 4.10 -2.18 18.20
N ASP A 107 5.06 -2.88 17.57
CA ASP A 107 5.03 -4.33 17.43
C ASP A 107 5.25 -5.03 18.79
N MET A 108 6.23 -4.55 19.56
CA MET A 108 6.57 -5.11 20.87
C MET A 108 5.39 -5.01 21.85
N SER A 109 4.70 -3.88 21.91
CA SER A 109 3.52 -3.69 22.76
C SER A 109 2.42 -4.70 22.43
N ARG A 110 2.14 -4.91 21.14
CA ARG A 110 1.17 -5.90 20.69
C ARG A 110 1.59 -7.33 21.06
N LYS A 111 2.84 -7.69 20.83
CA LYS A 111 3.35 -9.06 21.07
C LYS A 111 3.43 -9.41 22.54
N ARG A 112 3.82 -8.47 23.40
CA ARG A 112 3.77 -8.67 24.86
C ARG A 112 2.39 -9.12 25.31
N ASN A 113 1.33 -8.42 24.86
CA ASN A 113 -0.03 -8.83 25.17
C ASN A 113 -0.35 -10.24 24.68
N LEU A 114 0.08 -10.60 23.47
CA LEU A 114 -0.17 -11.96 22.94
C LEU A 114 0.56 -13.06 23.75
N VAL A 115 1.74 -12.76 24.25
CA VAL A 115 2.53 -13.67 25.11
C VAL A 115 1.92 -13.76 26.52
N ASP A 116 1.57 -12.62 27.11
CA ASP A 116 1.04 -12.55 28.48
C ASP A 116 -0.31 -13.26 28.63
N PHE A 117 -1.13 -13.23 27.56
CA PHE A 117 -2.41 -13.91 27.51
C PHE A 117 -2.38 -15.31 26.86
N GLY A 118 -1.19 -15.91 26.67
CA GLY A 118 -1.04 -17.29 26.18
C GLY A 118 -1.44 -17.52 24.73
N PHE A 119 -1.40 -16.50 23.86
CA PHE A 119 -1.64 -16.64 22.41
C PHE A 119 -0.37 -16.99 21.65
N ARG A 120 0.81 -16.67 22.18
CA ARG A 120 2.11 -16.91 21.57
C ARG A 120 3.14 -17.30 22.62
N LEU A 121 4.18 -18.04 22.19
CA LEU A 121 5.37 -18.30 23.00
C LEU A 121 6.16 -16.99 23.24
N PRO A 122 6.95 -16.92 24.34
CA PRO A 122 7.84 -15.79 24.59
C PRO A 122 8.78 -15.45 23.42
N SER A 123 9.30 -16.47 22.74
CA SER A 123 10.16 -16.31 21.55
C SER A 123 9.55 -15.52 20.41
N ALA A 124 8.21 -15.42 20.34
CA ALA A 124 7.54 -14.64 19.30
C ALA A 124 7.88 -13.15 19.33
N VAL A 125 8.34 -12.60 20.46
CA VAL A 125 8.79 -11.21 20.59
C VAL A 125 10.06 -10.95 19.77
N ASP A 126 10.85 -11.97 19.47
CA ASP A 126 12.10 -11.87 18.73
C ASP A 126 11.91 -11.84 17.20
N ASN A 127 10.70 -12.10 16.71
CA ASN A 127 10.29 -11.77 15.34
C ASN A 127 9.75 -10.33 15.32
N ARG A 128 10.61 -9.37 15.16
CA ARG A 128 10.31 -7.96 15.37
C ARG A 128 11.02 -7.06 14.36
N PRO A 129 10.53 -5.85 14.12
CA PRO A 129 11.32 -4.83 13.44
C PRO A 129 12.64 -4.57 14.16
N LEU A 130 13.60 -4.02 13.44
CA LEU A 130 14.83 -3.50 14.06
C LEU A 130 14.49 -2.32 14.97
N THR A 131 15.26 -2.14 16.03
CA THR A 131 15.29 -0.84 16.70
C THR A 131 15.95 0.20 15.81
N TRP A 132 15.81 1.48 16.15
CA TRP A 132 16.47 2.54 15.40
C TRP A 132 18.00 2.37 15.37
N GLU A 133 18.59 2.02 16.50
CA GLU A 133 20.02 1.79 16.65
C GLU A 133 20.49 0.61 15.79
N GLU A 134 19.76 -0.51 15.83
CA GLU A 134 20.06 -1.68 15.00
C GLU A 134 19.95 -1.39 13.50
N PHE A 135 19.03 -0.52 13.11
CA PHE A 135 18.90 -0.06 11.73
C PHE A 135 20.07 0.85 11.36
N ALA A 136 20.41 1.82 12.22
CA ALA A 136 21.51 2.76 12.00
C ALA A 136 22.87 2.07 11.88
N ASP A 137 23.09 1.00 12.65
CA ASP A 137 24.31 0.18 12.61
C ASP A 137 24.46 -0.63 11.31
N ARG A 138 23.35 -0.89 10.60
CA ARG A 138 23.37 -1.66 9.34
C ARG A 138 23.51 -0.81 8.10
N ILE A 139 23.26 0.48 8.19
CA ILE A 139 23.32 1.39 7.05
C ILE A 139 24.65 2.15 7.02
N GLY A 140 25.19 2.35 5.83
CA GLY A 140 26.36 3.16 5.59
C GLY A 140 26.00 4.52 4.99
N GLN A 141 26.55 4.81 3.82
CA GLN A 141 26.22 6.04 3.08
C GLN A 141 24.74 6.09 2.74
N THR A 142 24.07 7.18 3.13
CA THR A 142 22.63 7.31 2.97
C THR A 142 22.27 8.65 2.35
N VAL A 143 21.39 8.62 1.35
CA VAL A 143 20.76 9.79 0.72
C VAL A 143 19.30 9.86 1.17
N TYR A 144 18.92 10.94 1.82
CA TYR A 144 17.55 11.21 2.23
C TYR A 144 16.86 12.10 1.19
N LEU A 145 15.76 11.64 0.63
CA LEU A 145 14.96 12.38 -0.36
C LEU A 145 13.64 12.81 0.26
N SER A 146 13.31 14.08 0.16
CA SER A 146 12.02 14.59 0.61
C SER A 146 11.72 15.96 -0.01
N ALA A 147 10.46 16.21 -0.35
CA ALA A 147 9.99 17.55 -0.68
C ALA A 147 9.92 18.46 0.57
N THR A 148 9.88 17.85 1.75
CA THR A 148 9.73 18.51 3.06
C THR A 148 10.62 17.81 4.09
N PRO A 149 11.95 18.03 4.10
CA PRO A 149 12.89 17.35 4.99
C PRO A 149 12.46 17.37 6.45
N GLY A 150 12.69 16.27 7.16
CA GLY A 150 12.33 16.09 8.56
C GLY A 150 13.36 16.66 9.55
N PRO A 151 13.01 16.75 10.85
CA PRO A 151 13.95 17.20 11.88
C PRO A 151 15.20 16.32 11.98
N TYR A 152 15.07 15.01 11.71
CA TYR A 152 16.19 14.08 11.76
C TYR A 152 17.23 14.44 10.69
N GLU A 153 16.82 14.52 9.41
CA GLU A 153 17.71 14.81 8.29
C GLU A 153 18.41 16.16 8.48
N LEU A 154 17.64 17.17 8.87
CA LEU A 154 18.18 18.51 9.11
C LEU A 154 19.17 18.53 10.29
N SER A 155 18.93 17.71 11.33
CA SER A 155 19.89 17.60 12.45
C SER A 155 21.20 16.94 12.03
N GLN A 156 21.17 15.98 11.10
CA GLN A 156 22.37 15.29 10.60
C GLN A 156 23.27 16.20 9.75
N THR A 157 22.67 17.20 9.09
CA THR A 157 23.36 18.09 8.15
C THR A 157 23.52 19.51 8.67
N SER A 158 23.24 19.75 9.95
CA SER A 158 23.24 21.11 10.55
C SER A 158 22.29 22.09 9.82
N GLY A 159 21.23 21.55 9.23
CA GLY A 159 20.23 22.33 8.48
C GLY A 159 20.56 22.54 7.00
N GLU A 160 21.71 22.06 6.53
CA GLU A 160 22.08 22.15 5.11
C GLU A 160 21.45 21.01 4.31
N PHE A 161 20.99 21.31 3.09
CA PHE A 161 20.46 20.33 2.14
C PHE A 161 20.66 20.79 0.70
N VAL A 162 20.71 19.83 -0.21
CA VAL A 162 20.80 20.09 -1.65
C VAL A 162 19.40 20.21 -2.22
N GLU A 163 19.12 21.31 -2.89
CA GLU A 163 17.82 21.54 -3.54
C GLU A 163 17.80 21.04 -4.99
N GLN A 164 16.79 20.23 -5.32
CA GLN A 164 16.44 19.90 -6.69
C GLN A 164 15.03 20.41 -7.00
N VAL A 165 14.90 21.70 -7.25
CA VAL A 165 13.61 22.37 -7.53
C VAL A 165 13.28 22.33 -9.01
N ILE A 166 14.29 22.45 -9.87
CA ILE A 166 14.10 22.58 -11.32
C ILE A 166 13.61 21.28 -11.93
N ARG A 167 12.47 21.37 -12.66
CA ARG A 167 11.91 20.27 -13.45
C ARG A 167 12.32 20.44 -14.92
N PRO A 168 12.95 19.42 -15.54
CA PRO A 168 13.34 19.49 -16.96
C PRO A 168 12.17 19.70 -17.92
N THR A 169 10.94 19.32 -17.50
CA THR A 169 9.70 19.50 -18.26
C THR A 169 9.22 20.96 -18.31
N GLY A 170 9.85 21.86 -17.55
CA GLY A 170 9.42 23.24 -17.41
C GLY A 170 8.15 23.44 -16.55
N LEU A 171 7.53 22.37 -16.06
CA LEU A 171 6.32 22.46 -15.23
C LEU A 171 6.60 23.23 -13.95
N VAL A 172 5.78 24.24 -13.69
CA VAL A 172 5.88 25.08 -12.49
C VAL A 172 4.97 24.56 -11.37
N ASP A 173 5.30 24.93 -10.13
CA ASP A 173 4.40 24.67 -9.01
C ASP A 173 3.07 25.41 -9.20
N PRO A 174 1.94 24.87 -8.72
CA PRO A 174 0.63 25.45 -8.95
C PRO A 174 0.48 26.81 -8.27
N GLN A 175 -0.38 27.65 -8.82
CA GLN A 175 -0.80 28.87 -8.13
C GLN A 175 -1.71 28.51 -6.96
N VAL A 176 -1.45 29.11 -5.78
CA VAL A 176 -2.29 28.92 -4.60
C VAL A 176 -3.19 30.14 -4.42
N ILE A 177 -4.50 29.89 -4.35
CA ILE A 177 -5.53 30.93 -4.22
C ILE A 177 -6.27 30.69 -2.91
N VAL A 178 -6.28 31.69 -2.02
CA VAL A 178 -7.04 31.61 -0.77
C VAL A 178 -8.41 32.23 -1.01
N LYS A 179 -9.46 31.45 -0.68
CA LYS A 179 -10.87 31.83 -0.83
C LYS A 179 -11.59 31.75 0.51
N PRO A 180 -12.66 32.53 0.75
CA PRO A 180 -13.41 32.48 2.02
C PRO A 180 -14.12 31.12 2.20
N THR A 181 -14.32 30.71 3.45
CA THR A 181 -15.08 29.48 3.76
C THR A 181 -16.57 29.63 3.49
N LYS A 182 -17.11 30.85 3.60
CA LYS A 182 -18.51 31.12 3.29
C LYS A 182 -18.80 30.90 1.81
N GLY A 183 -19.67 29.95 1.49
CA GLY A 183 -19.99 29.56 0.11
C GLY A 183 -18.94 28.66 -0.54
N GLN A 184 -18.03 28.07 0.22
CA GLN A 184 -16.94 27.24 -0.31
C GLN A 184 -17.45 26.07 -1.16
N ILE A 185 -18.60 25.49 -0.85
CA ILE A 185 -19.15 24.35 -1.59
C ILE A 185 -19.72 24.81 -2.95
N ASP A 186 -20.43 25.93 -2.99
CA ASP A 186 -20.98 26.47 -4.24
C ASP A 186 -19.86 26.90 -5.20
N ASP A 187 -18.81 27.58 -4.67
CA ASP A 187 -17.63 27.96 -5.44
C ASP A 187 -16.90 26.71 -5.95
N LEU A 188 -16.71 25.68 -5.09
CA LEU A 188 -16.09 24.41 -5.46
C LEU A 188 -16.84 23.73 -6.60
N ILE A 189 -18.18 23.70 -6.57
CA ILE A 189 -19.01 23.11 -7.63
C ILE A 189 -18.80 23.87 -8.95
N GLY A 190 -18.74 25.19 -8.90
CA GLY A 190 -18.44 26.02 -10.07
C GLY A 190 -17.09 25.67 -10.69
N GLU A 191 -16.07 25.59 -9.87
CA GLU A 191 -14.70 25.24 -10.29
C GLU A 191 -14.59 23.80 -10.83
N ILE A 192 -15.27 22.84 -10.20
CA ILE A 192 -15.33 21.45 -10.70
C ILE A 192 -15.92 21.43 -12.11
N ARG A 193 -17.03 22.12 -12.35
CA ARG A 193 -17.68 22.16 -13.67
C ARG A 193 -16.75 22.74 -14.74
N LEU A 194 -16.05 23.82 -14.42
CA LEU A 194 -15.06 24.42 -15.33
C LEU A 194 -13.92 23.45 -15.68
N ARG A 195 -13.46 22.64 -14.74
CA ARG A 195 -12.41 21.64 -14.98
C ARG A 195 -12.95 20.44 -15.78
N THR A 196 -14.15 19.97 -15.44
CA THR A 196 -14.81 18.89 -16.18
C THR A 196 -15.03 19.24 -17.66
N GLU A 197 -15.42 20.48 -17.98
CA GLU A 197 -15.57 20.96 -19.37
C GLU A 197 -14.25 20.91 -20.16
N ARG A 198 -13.10 20.95 -19.48
CA ARG A 198 -11.76 20.85 -20.08
C ARG A 198 -11.20 19.43 -20.05
N ASP A 199 -11.99 18.44 -19.63
CA ASP A 199 -11.56 17.07 -19.39
C ASP A 199 -10.43 16.95 -18.35
N GLU A 200 -10.43 17.85 -17.36
CA GLU A 200 -9.49 17.86 -16.24
C GLU A 200 -10.14 17.29 -14.98
N ARG A 201 -9.32 16.89 -14.01
CA ARG A 201 -9.78 16.24 -12.76
C ARG A 201 -9.52 17.13 -11.55
N THR A 202 -10.32 16.91 -10.51
CA THR A 202 -10.24 17.67 -9.26
C THR A 202 -10.00 16.73 -8.06
N LEU A 203 -9.07 17.10 -7.19
CA LEU A 203 -8.91 16.49 -5.87
C LEU A 203 -9.49 17.43 -4.81
N VAL A 204 -10.24 16.87 -3.87
CA VAL A 204 -10.81 17.64 -2.75
C VAL A 204 -10.37 17.02 -1.43
N THR A 205 -9.79 17.81 -0.53
CA THR A 205 -9.39 17.34 0.81
C THR A 205 -10.28 17.92 1.88
N THR A 206 -10.76 17.04 2.76
CA THR A 206 -11.58 17.36 3.93
C THR A 206 -10.84 17.03 5.23
N LEU A 207 -11.39 17.40 6.37
CA LEU A 207 -10.78 17.13 7.69
C LEU A 207 -11.21 15.81 8.31
N THR A 208 -12.42 15.34 8.00
CA THR A 208 -12.97 14.13 8.62
C THR A 208 -13.60 13.19 7.60
N LYS A 209 -13.73 11.91 7.96
CA LYS A 209 -14.41 10.89 7.16
C LYS A 209 -15.85 11.30 6.86
N LYS A 210 -16.57 11.76 7.89
CA LYS A 210 -17.96 12.20 7.73
C LYS A 210 -18.11 13.36 6.76
N MET A 211 -17.23 14.37 6.83
CA MET A 211 -17.25 15.49 5.87
C MET A 211 -16.99 15.01 4.43
N ALA A 212 -16.10 14.02 4.25
CA ALA A 212 -15.84 13.46 2.93
C ALA A 212 -17.05 12.71 2.38
N GLU A 213 -17.73 11.93 3.22
CA GLU A 213 -18.96 11.20 2.87
C GLU A 213 -20.09 12.18 2.54
N ASP A 214 -20.42 13.10 3.44
CA ASP A 214 -21.48 14.10 3.26
C ASP A 214 -21.23 14.95 1.99
N LEU A 215 -19.99 15.35 1.74
CA LEU A 215 -19.63 16.09 0.53
C LEU A 215 -19.78 15.25 -0.73
N THR A 216 -19.39 13.99 -0.70
CA THR A 216 -19.53 13.10 -1.83
C THR A 216 -20.99 12.89 -2.21
N ASP A 217 -21.84 12.65 -1.22
CA ASP A 217 -23.28 12.48 -1.44
C ASP A 217 -23.90 13.75 -2.02
N TYR A 218 -23.55 14.91 -1.48
CA TYR A 218 -24.03 16.20 -2.00
C TYR A 218 -23.59 16.47 -3.43
N LEU A 219 -22.32 16.19 -3.77
CA LEU A 219 -21.82 16.35 -5.14
C LEU A 219 -22.51 15.39 -6.12
N LEU A 220 -22.83 14.14 -5.70
CA LEU A 220 -23.61 13.21 -6.49
C LEU A 220 -25.03 13.74 -6.77
N GLU A 221 -25.71 14.29 -5.75
CA GLU A 221 -27.02 14.92 -5.90
C GLU A 221 -27.00 16.11 -6.89
N MET A 222 -25.87 16.83 -6.94
CA MET A 222 -25.65 17.95 -7.88
C MET A 222 -25.24 17.47 -9.28
N GLY A 223 -25.24 16.14 -9.55
CA GLY A 223 -24.95 15.53 -10.84
C GLY A 223 -23.46 15.48 -11.19
N ILE A 224 -22.56 15.62 -10.21
CA ILE A 224 -21.13 15.53 -10.40
C ILE A 224 -20.68 14.08 -10.23
N ARG A 225 -19.86 13.58 -11.16
CA ARG A 225 -19.26 12.26 -11.08
C ARG A 225 -18.11 12.27 -10.07
N VAL A 226 -18.35 11.78 -8.88
CA VAL A 226 -17.41 11.83 -7.75
C VAL A 226 -17.24 10.46 -7.11
N ARG A 227 -16.05 10.21 -6.57
CA ARG A 227 -15.74 9.09 -5.68
C ARG A 227 -15.04 9.61 -4.45
N TYR A 228 -15.10 8.81 -3.36
CA TYR A 228 -14.34 9.15 -2.18
C TYR A 228 -13.35 8.04 -1.83
N LEU A 229 -12.20 8.43 -1.28
CA LEU A 229 -11.12 7.54 -0.89
C LEU A 229 -10.89 7.62 0.61
N HIS A 230 -11.01 6.48 1.30
CA HIS A 230 -10.79 6.36 2.74
C HIS A 230 -9.74 5.30 3.10
N SER A 231 -9.32 5.28 4.36
CA SER A 231 -8.26 4.40 4.85
C SER A 231 -8.60 2.90 4.85
N GLU A 232 -9.88 2.55 4.77
CA GLU A 232 -10.36 1.17 4.79
C GLU A 232 -10.46 0.56 3.38
N VAL A 233 -10.21 1.35 2.33
CA VAL A 233 -10.14 0.85 0.96
C VAL A 233 -8.86 0.04 0.79
N ASP A 234 -8.99 -1.21 0.37
CA ASP A 234 -7.85 -2.07 0.10
C ASP A 234 -6.98 -1.54 -1.04
N THR A 235 -5.75 -2.04 -1.15
CA THR A 235 -4.76 -1.53 -2.09
C THR A 235 -5.19 -1.70 -3.55
N LEU A 236 -5.79 -2.83 -3.92
CA LEU A 236 -6.22 -3.08 -5.30
C LEU A 236 -7.36 -2.14 -5.69
N ARG A 237 -8.34 -1.98 -4.81
CA ARG A 237 -9.45 -1.05 -5.04
C ARG A 237 -8.98 0.41 -5.10
N ARG A 238 -7.97 0.78 -4.32
CA ARG A 238 -7.34 2.11 -4.42
C ARG A 238 -6.70 2.34 -5.79
N VAL A 239 -5.94 1.37 -6.30
CA VAL A 239 -5.31 1.44 -7.62
C VAL A 239 -6.38 1.58 -8.71
N GLU A 240 -7.46 0.82 -8.62
CA GLU A 240 -8.58 0.90 -9.57
C GLU A 240 -9.27 2.26 -9.53
N LEU A 241 -9.58 2.80 -8.34
CA LEU A 241 -10.17 4.14 -8.20
C LEU A 241 -9.29 5.21 -8.86
N LEU A 242 -7.98 5.18 -8.64
CA LEU A 242 -7.07 6.14 -9.25
C LEU A 242 -7.00 5.98 -10.78
N ARG A 243 -7.04 4.75 -11.29
CA ARG A 243 -7.10 4.45 -12.72
C ARG A 243 -8.40 5.02 -13.33
N GLN A 244 -9.54 4.77 -12.71
CA GLN A 244 -10.84 5.28 -13.13
C GLN A 244 -10.90 6.82 -13.18
N LEU A 245 -10.31 7.51 -12.19
CA LEU A 245 -10.16 8.96 -12.21
C LEU A 245 -9.39 9.43 -13.46
N ARG A 246 -8.26 8.80 -13.74
CA ARG A 246 -7.42 9.12 -14.90
C ARG A 246 -8.11 8.86 -16.23
N LEU A 247 -8.91 7.78 -16.31
CA LEU A 247 -9.72 7.45 -17.49
C LEU A 247 -10.94 8.37 -17.67
N GLY A 248 -11.29 9.18 -16.66
CA GLY A 248 -12.43 10.07 -16.73
C GLY A 248 -13.79 9.38 -16.49
N GLU A 249 -13.79 8.22 -15.87
CA GLU A 249 -15.03 7.57 -15.42
C GLU A 249 -15.73 8.44 -14.37
N TYR A 250 -14.96 9.22 -13.62
CA TYR A 250 -15.44 10.26 -12.74
C TYR A 250 -14.45 11.45 -12.70
N ASP A 251 -14.91 12.62 -12.23
CA ASP A 251 -14.19 13.89 -12.37
C ASP A 251 -13.54 14.33 -11.07
N VAL A 252 -14.09 13.89 -9.92
CA VAL A 252 -13.71 14.38 -8.60
C VAL A 252 -13.38 13.23 -7.67
N LEU A 253 -12.23 13.32 -7.01
CA LEU A 253 -11.86 12.42 -5.93
C LEU A 253 -11.80 13.21 -4.62
N VAL A 254 -12.67 12.82 -3.66
CA VAL A 254 -12.68 13.39 -2.31
C VAL A 254 -11.85 12.48 -1.38
N GLY A 255 -11.04 13.07 -0.53
CA GLY A 255 -10.25 12.30 0.44
C GLY A 255 -9.86 13.13 1.65
N ILE A 256 -9.37 12.46 2.70
CA ILE A 256 -8.92 13.13 3.93
C ILE A 256 -7.40 13.33 3.87
N ASN A 257 -6.67 12.26 3.99
CA ASN A 257 -5.22 12.23 4.14
C ASN A 257 -4.50 11.50 3.00
N LEU A 258 -5.24 10.66 2.27
CA LEU A 258 -4.69 9.71 1.30
C LEU A 258 -4.28 10.36 -0.04
N LEU A 259 -4.44 11.67 -0.15
CA LEU A 259 -4.10 12.45 -1.35
C LEU A 259 -2.71 13.11 -1.28
N ARG A 260 -1.89 12.79 -0.26
CA ARG A 260 -0.59 13.44 -0.05
C ARG A 260 0.54 12.75 -0.80
N GLU A 261 0.77 11.46 -0.56
CA GLU A 261 1.91 10.71 -1.10
C GLU A 261 1.47 9.63 -2.09
N GLY A 262 2.37 9.21 -2.97
CA GLY A 262 2.15 8.08 -3.87
C GLY A 262 1.13 8.31 -5.00
N LEU A 263 0.73 9.56 -5.28
CA LEU A 263 -0.17 9.89 -6.38
C LEU A 263 0.56 10.61 -7.51
N ASP A 264 0.42 10.08 -8.72
CA ASP A 264 0.95 10.67 -9.95
C ASP A 264 -0.20 10.82 -10.96
N LEU A 265 -0.89 11.97 -10.88
CA LEU A 265 -2.13 12.27 -11.58
C LEU A 265 -1.96 13.54 -12.44
N PRO A 266 -1.37 13.44 -13.64
CA PRO A 266 -1.16 14.61 -14.50
C PRO A 266 -2.47 15.23 -15.02
N GLU A 267 -3.57 14.51 -14.95
CA GLU A 267 -4.91 14.97 -15.34
C GLU A 267 -5.54 15.93 -14.31
N VAL A 268 -5.00 15.96 -13.08
CA VAL A 268 -5.48 16.81 -11.99
C VAL A 268 -4.98 18.23 -12.18
N SER A 269 -5.89 19.16 -12.45
CA SER A 269 -5.62 20.60 -12.58
C SER A 269 -6.06 21.41 -11.35
N LEU A 270 -6.97 20.88 -10.53
CA LEU A 270 -7.44 21.55 -9.33
C LEU A 270 -7.26 20.68 -8.09
N VAL A 271 -6.66 21.26 -7.06
CA VAL A 271 -6.66 20.70 -5.70
C VAL A 271 -7.41 21.69 -4.79
N ALA A 272 -8.53 21.27 -4.23
CA ALA A 272 -9.32 22.05 -3.30
C ALA A 272 -9.06 21.57 -1.85
N ILE A 273 -8.68 22.50 -0.99
CA ILE A 273 -8.42 22.25 0.44
C ILE A 273 -9.50 22.97 1.24
N LEU A 274 -10.51 22.22 1.71
CA LEU A 274 -11.58 22.77 2.51
C LEU A 274 -11.13 23.03 3.94
N ASP A 275 -11.64 24.09 4.57
CA ASP A 275 -11.30 24.47 5.94
C ASP A 275 -9.79 24.46 6.20
N ALA A 276 -9.03 25.12 5.32
CA ALA A 276 -7.57 25.11 5.36
C ALA A 276 -7.00 25.82 6.60
N ASP A 277 -7.76 26.71 7.24
CA ASP A 277 -7.41 27.43 8.46
C ASP A 277 -7.65 26.64 9.77
N LYS A 278 -8.17 25.42 9.69
CA LYS A 278 -8.34 24.55 10.87
C LYS A 278 -7.03 23.84 11.16
N GLU A 279 -6.23 24.43 12.02
CA GLU A 279 -4.92 23.88 12.39
C GLU A 279 -4.99 22.46 12.94
N GLY A 280 -3.99 21.66 12.62
CA GLY A 280 -3.85 20.27 13.03
C GLY A 280 -2.93 19.49 12.10
N PHE A 281 -2.73 18.22 12.40
CA PHE A 281 -1.83 17.34 11.64
C PHE A 281 -2.10 17.35 10.12
N LEU A 282 -3.38 17.39 9.70
CA LEU A 282 -3.78 17.40 8.29
C LEU A 282 -3.58 18.76 7.60
N ARG A 283 -3.34 19.81 8.35
CA ARG A 283 -3.11 21.18 7.88
C ARG A 283 -1.77 21.74 8.35
N SER A 284 -0.83 20.86 8.72
CA SER A 284 0.56 21.25 8.97
C SER A 284 1.22 21.75 7.67
N PRO A 285 2.29 22.57 7.75
CA PRO A 285 2.99 23.08 6.55
C PRO A 285 3.37 21.96 5.59
N ARG A 286 3.92 20.85 6.11
CA ARG A 286 4.29 19.67 5.33
C ARG A 286 3.10 19.04 4.60
N SER A 287 2.00 18.85 5.33
CA SER A 287 0.77 18.29 4.75
C SER A 287 0.23 19.15 3.63
N LEU A 288 0.25 20.48 3.80
CA LEU A 288 -0.19 21.43 2.79
C LEU A 288 0.73 21.40 1.57
N ILE A 289 2.05 21.47 1.74
CA ILE A 289 3.03 21.42 0.63
C ILE A 289 2.86 20.12 -0.17
N GLN A 290 2.72 18.97 0.49
CA GLN A 290 2.51 17.68 -0.17
C GLN A 290 1.19 17.65 -0.97
N THR A 291 0.14 18.22 -0.41
CA THR A 291 -1.18 18.30 -1.06
C THR A 291 -1.15 19.26 -2.25
N ILE A 292 -0.56 20.43 -2.11
CA ILE A 292 -0.34 21.42 -3.18
C ILE A 292 0.40 20.78 -4.34
N GLY A 293 1.44 20.01 -4.06
CA GLY A 293 2.26 19.33 -5.06
C GLY A 293 1.50 18.34 -5.96
N ARG A 294 0.26 17.97 -5.62
CA ARG A 294 -0.57 17.10 -6.49
C ARG A 294 -1.01 17.78 -7.77
N ALA A 295 -1.18 19.10 -7.76
CA ALA A 295 -1.49 19.88 -8.97
C ALA A 295 -0.26 20.29 -9.79
N ALA A 296 0.96 20.06 -9.31
CA ALA A 296 2.21 20.50 -9.94
C ALA A 296 2.58 19.74 -11.24
N ARG A 297 1.83 18.71 -11.60
CA ARG A 297 2.04 17.92 -12.83
C ARG A 297 1.18 18.37 -14.01
N ASN A 298 0.27 19.31 -13.77
CA ASN A 298 -0.59 19.89 -14.77
C ASN A 298 -0.13 21.32 -15.10
N VAL A 299 -0.09 21.68 -16.38
CA VAL A 299 0.28 23.04 -16.81
C VAL A 299 -0.69 24.09 -16.26
N SER A 300 -1.98 23.73 -16.16
CA SER A 300 -3.05 24.57 -15.62
C SER A 300 -3.30 24.32 -14.13
N GLY A 301 -2.29 23.79 -13.40
CA GLY A 301 -2.42 23.41 -12.00
C GLY A 301 -2.70 24.59 -11.09
N GLU A 302 -3.81 24.51 -10.33
CA GLU A 302 -4.21 25.49 -9.31
C GLU A 302 -4.57 24.79 -8.00
N VAL A 303 -4.40 25.52 -6.89
CA VAL A 303 -4.81 25.06 -5.56
C VAL A 303 -5.71 26.13 -4.94
N HIS A 304 -6.92 25.74 -4.56
CA HIS A 304 -7.83 26.60 -3.83
C HIS A 304 -7.84 26.19 -2.35
N MET A 305 -7.41 27.12 -1.50
CA MET A 305 -7.48 26.96 -0.05
C MET A 305 -8.66 27.77 0.48
N TYR A 306 -9.69 27.08 0.99
CA TYR A 306 -10.83 27.75 1.61
C TYR A 306 -10.51 28.01 3.08
N ALA A 307 -10.37 29.29 3.43
CA ALA A 307 -9.95 29.73 4.75
C ALA A 307 -10.46 31.16 5.01
N ASP A 308 -10.88 31.46 6.24
CA ASP A 308 -11.26 32.81 6.65
C ASP A 308 -10.07 33.61 7.18
N ARG A 309 -8.97 32.92 7.51
CA ARG A 309 -7.70 33.52 7.92
C ARG A 309 -6.53 32.69 7.39
N ILE A 310 -5.43 33.36 7.11
CA ILE A 310 -4.18 32.68 6.77
C ILE A 310 -3.46 32.32 8.06
N THR A 311 -3.28 31.03 8.33
CA THR A 311 -2.52 30.52 9.47
C THR A 311 -1.03 30.48 9.17
N ASP A 312 -0.19 30.33 10.20
CA ASP A 312 1.26 30.22 10.02
C ASP A 312 1.62 29.02 9.13
N SER A 313 0.92 27.90 9.30
CA SER A 313 1.08 26.71 8.46
C SER A 313 0.74 26.96 6.99
N MET A 314 -0.34 27.67 6.72
CA MET A 314 -0.73 28.08 5.36
C MET A 314 0.32 29.01 4.76
N LYS A 315 0.74 30.02 5.53
CA LYS A 315 1.73 31.01 5.08
C LYS A 315 3.03 30.32 4.68
N GLU A 316 3.58 29.45 5.53
CA GLU A 316 4.80 28.71 5.23
C GLU A 316 4.66 27.88 3.95
N ALA A 317 3.51 27.18 3.78
CA ALA A 317 3.27 26.36 2.59
C ALA A 317 3.10 27.19 1.31
N ILE A 318 2.44 28.35 1.38
CA ILE A 318 2.25 29.26 0.26
C ILE A 318 3.60 29.89 -0.12
N ASP A 319 4.32 30.45 0.85
CA ASP A 319 5.61 31.12 0.61
C ASP A 319 6.62 30.16 -0.04
N GLU A 320 6.70 28.91 0.44
CA GLU A 320 7.58 27.90 -0.13
C GLU A 320 7.16 27.48 -1.54
N THR A 321 5.87 27.34 -1.79
CA THR A 321 5.34 27.02 -3.14
C THR A 321 5.64 28.16 -4.12
N GLU A 322 5.44 29.41 -3.71
CA GLU A 322 5.73 30.58 -4.53
C GLU A 322 7.23 30.71 -4.80
N ARG A 323 8.09 30.47 -3.80
CA ARG A 323 9.54 30.45 -3.96
C ARG A 323 9.97 29.44 -5.04
N ARG A 324 9.48 28.20 -4.95
CA ARG A 324 9.78 27.14 -5.95
C ARG A 324 9.26 27.52 -7.33
N ARG A 325 8.02 28.05 -7.39
CA ARG A 325 7.39 28.52 -8.63
C ARG A 325 8.23 29.60 -9.31
N ALA A 326 8.62 30.62 -8.56
CA ALA A 326 9.44 31.72 -9.09
C ALA A 326 10.80 31.22 -9.63
N LYS A 327 11.46 30.30 -8.90
CA LYS A 327 12.73 29.69 -9.31
C LYS A 327 12.59 28.92 -10.63
N GLN A 328 11.51 28.15 -10.80
CA GLN A 328 11.24 27.42 -12.04
C GLN A 328 10.91 28.35 -13.21
N ILE A 329 10.11 29.39 -12.97
CA ILE A 329 9.76 30.38 -14.02
C ILE A 329 11.02 31.07 -14.52
N ALA A 330 11.87 31.58 -13.61
CA ALA A 330 13.12 32.24 -13.99
C ALA A 330 14.03 31.31 -14.80
N TYR A 331 14.14 30.06 -14.42
CA TYR A 331 14.89 29.06 -15.16
C TYR A 331 14.31 28.81 -16.57
N ASN A 332 12.99 28.70 -16.69
CA ASN A 332 12.32 28.50 -17.96
C ASN A 332 12.56 29.68 -18.91
N GLU A 333 12.46 30.92 -18.40
CA GLU A 333 12.70 32.14 -19.17
C GLU A 333 14.16 32.23 -19.65
N GLU A 334 15.12 31.94 -18.76
CA GLU A 334 16.55 31.97 -19.09
C GLU A 334 16.92 30.95 -20.17
N HIS A 335 16.29 29.74 -20.13
CA HIS A 335 16.61 28.63 -21.04
C HIS A 335 15.62 28.50 -22.19
N GLY A 336 14.63 29.36 -22.31
CA GLY A 336 13.61 29.31 -23.39
C GLY A 336 12.76 28.03 -23.33
N ILE A 337 12.48 27.52 -22.15
CA ILE A 337 11.70 26.29 -21.94
C ILE A 337 10.22 26.63 -21.85
N ASP A 338 9.42 26.04 -22.74
CA ASP A 338 7.96 26.10 -22.67
C ASP A 338 7.41 24.89 -21.93
N PRO A 339 6.64 25.05 -20.83
CA PRO A 339 6.10 23.95 -20.05
C PRO A 339 5.24 23.02 -20.90
N GLN A 340 5.57 21.73 -20.91
CA GLN A 340 4.82 20.74 -21.67
C GLN A 340 3.98 19.85 -20.76
N PRO A 341 2.70 19.56 -21.15
CA PRO A 341 1.85 18.70 -20.37
C PRO A 341 2.46 17.28 -20.29
N LEU A 342 2.52 16.74 -19.10
CA LEU A 342 2.90 15.34 -18.90
C LEU A 342 1.78 14.42 -19.40
N ARG A 343 2.08 13.61 -20.42
CA ARG A 343 1.20 12.54 -20.90
C ARG A 343 1.78 11.19 -20.48
N LYS A 344 1.23 10.59 -19.44
CA LYS A 344 1.61 9.26 -19.00
C LYS A 344 0.58 8.24 -19.47
N LYS A 345 1.04 7.19 -20.16
CA LYS A 345 0.14 6.07 -20.50
C LYS A 345 -0.49 5.53 -19.22
N ILE A 346 -1.80 5.34 -19.24
CA ILE A 346 -2.52 4.67 -18.17
C ILE A 346 -2.23 3.18 -18.37
N ALA A 347 -1.23 2.68 -17.63
CA ALA A 347 -0.89 1.26 -17.64
C ALA A 347 -1.93 0.51 -16.80
N ASP A 348 -2.39 -0.61 -17.29
CA ASP A 348 -3.11 -1.55 -16.46
C ASP A 348 -2.08 -2.30 -15.60
N ILE A 349 -1.99 -1.92 -14.33
CA ILE A 349 -1.06 -2.55 -13.38
C ILE A 349 -1.44 -4.03 -13.20
N LEU A 350 -2.73 -4.35 -13.30
CA LEU A 350 -3.20 -5.72 -13.23
C LEU A 350 -2.74 -6.53 -14.45
N ASP A 351 -2.77 -5.94 -15.65
CA ASP A 351 -2.21 -6.57 -16.85
C ASP A 351 -0.70 -6.83 -16.74
N GLN A 352 0.06 -5.98 -16.06
CA GLN A 352 1.48 -6.22 -15.82
C GLN A 352 1.70 -7.35 -14.82
N VAL A 353 0.95 -7.39 -13.74
CA VAL A 353 1.00 -8.46 -12.72
C VAL A 353 0.60 -9.81 -13.33
N TYR A 354 -0.43 -9.83 -14.17
CA TYR A 354 -0.86 -11.05 -14.87
C TYR A 354 0.17 -11.49 -15.92
N ARG A 355 0.79 -10.58 -16.67
CA ARG A 355 1.88 -10.92 -17.61
C ARG A 355 3.12 -11.44 -16.91
N GLU A 356 3.50 -10.86 -15.78
CA GLU A 356 4.61 -11.33 -14.95
C GLU A 356 4.32 -12.71 -14.34
N ALA A 357 3.06 -13.01 -13.98
CA ALA A 357 2.63 -14.32 -13.54
C ALA A 357 2.68 -15.35 -14.69
N ASP A 358 2.20 -15.01 -15.86
CA ASP A 358 2.23 -15.86 -17.06
C ASP A 358 3.67 -16.12 -17.54
N ASP A 359 4.55 -15.11 -17.49
CA ASP A 359 5.98 -15.27 -17.83
C ASP A 359 6.71 -16.15 -16.79
N THR A 360 6.31 -16.15 -15.55
CA THR A 360 6.87 -16.99 -14.49
C THR A 360 6.45 -18.46 -14.68
N GLU A 361 5.22 -18.74 -15.07
CA GLU A 361 4.76 -20.09 -15.43
C GLU A 361 5.51 -20.62 -16.70
N ALA A 362 5.77 -19.76 -17.67
CA ALA A 362 6.52 -20.13 -18.88
C ALA A 362 7.99 -20.51 -18.59
N VAL A 363 8.59 -19.95 -17.54
CA VAL A 363 9.95 -20.26 -17.10
C VAL A 363 10.02 -21.58 -16.33
N GLU A 364 8.99 -21.92 -15.56
CA GLU A 364 8.94 -23.20 -14.82
C GLU A 364 8.69 -24.42 -15.71
N VAL A 365 8.00 -24.27 -16.83
CA VAL A 365 7.73 -25.36 -17.79
C VAL A 365 8.88 -25.58 -18.79
N GLY A 366 9.85 -24.65 -18.89
CA GLY A 366 10.96 -24.66 -19.87
C GLY A 366 12.20 -25.48 -19.53
N GLY A 367 12.21 -26.24 -18.45
CA GLY A 367 13.39 -26.95 -17.90
C GLY A 367 13.40 -28.45 -18.07
N SER A 368 13.23 -29.03 -19.27
CA SER A 368 13.79 -30.33 -19.65
C SER A 368 13.43 -30.73 -21.08
N GLY A 369 14.43 -30.97 -21.91
CA GLY A 369 14.24 -31.77 -23.12
C GLY A 369 14.81 -31.19 -24.38
N ARG A 370 16.07 -31.54 -24.64
CA ARG A 370 16.75 -31.41 -25.96
C ARG A 370 16.12 -32.32 -27.02
N ASN A 371 16.09 -31.77 -28.22
CA ASN A 371 16.23 -32.41 -29.53
C ASN A 371 15.01 -32.89 -30.34
N ALA A 372 14.97 -32.30 -31.48
CA ALA A 372 14.89 -32.92 -32.81
C ALA A 372 13.58 -32.81 -33.61
N SER A 373 13.77 -32.08 -34.69
CA SER A 373 13.37 -32.35 -36.07
C SER A 373 11.89 -32.38 -36.52
N ARG A 374 11.64 -31.43 -37.43
CA ARG A 374 10.91 -31.53 -38.71
C ARG A 374 9.82 -32.60 -38.85
N GLY A 375 8.66 -32.11 -39.17
CA GLY A 375 7.90 -32.75 -40.23
C GLY A 375 6.45 -33.05 -40.00
N ARG A 376 5.63 -32.46 -40.88
CA ARG A 376 4.32 -32.89 -41.38
C ARG A 376 3.02 -32.45 -40.70
N ARG A 377 2.36 -31.65 -41.53
CA ARG A 377 0.89 -31.43 -41.55
C ARG A 377 0.12 -32.73 -41.41
N ALA A 378 -0.88 -32.77 -40.56
CA ALA A 378 -2.12 -33.52 -40.80
C ALA A 378 -3.29 -32.76 -40.14
N GLN A 379 -4.31 -32.58 -40.95
CA GLN A 379 -5.65 -32.05 -40.62
C GLN A 379 -6.41 -33.07 -39.74
N GLY A 380 -7.25 -32.60 -38.84
CA GLY A 380 -8.32 -33.42 -38.38
C GLY A 380 -8.90 -33.10 -37.01
N ALA A 381 -10.06 -32.45 -37.02
CA ALA A 381 -11.16 -32.48 -36.07
C ALA A 381 -11.09 -31.73 -34.72
N PRO A 382 -12.21 -31.10 -34.31
CA PRO A 382 -12.24 -30.09 -33.25
C PRO A 382 -12.46 -30.72 -31.88
N GLY A 383 -11.42 -30.60 -31.03
CA GLY A 383 -11.57 -30.81 -29.60
C GLY A 383 -12.11 -29.52 -28.97
N ARG A 384 -13.22 -29.65 -28.28
CA ARG A 384 -13.87 -28.61 -27.49
C ARG A 384 -12.87 -27.96 -26.56
N ALA A 385 -12.50 -26.73 -26.87
CA ALA A 385 -11.89 -25.83 -25.89
C ALA A 385 -13.01 -25.44 -24.90
N VAL A 386 -12.85 -25.84 -23.65
CA VAL A 386 -13.64 -25.31 -22.54
C VAL A 386 -13.08 -23.90 -22.29
N SER A 387 -13.75 -22.92 -22.87
CA SER A 387 -13.52 -21.52 -22.51
C SER A 387 -13.86 -21.37 -21.03
N ALA A 388 -12.87 -20.99 -20.22
CA ALA A 388 -13.08 -20.48 -18.87
C ALA A 388 -13.87 -19.16 -19.00
N GLY A 389 -15.20 -19.26 -19.08
CA GLY A 389 -16.10 -18.13 -18.95
C GLY A 389 -16.12 -17.72 -17.48
N VAL A 390 -15.56 -16.54 -17.20
CA VAL A 390 -15.84 -15.82 -15.97
C VAL A 390 -17.35 -15.66 -15.88
N VAL A 391 -17.97 -16.30 -14.91
CA VAL A 391 -19.40 -16.14 -14.62
C VAL A 391 -19.52 -14.90 -13.74
N GLU A 392 -19.71 -13.74 -14.38
CA GLU A 392 -20.25 -12.56 -13.69
C GLU A 392 -21.60 -12.91 -13.07
N GLY A 393 -21.78 -12.54 -11.82
CA GLY A 393 -22.91 -12.76 -10.93
C GLY A 393 -24.22 -13.17 -11.58
N ARG A 394 -24.57 -14.45 -11.54
CA ARG A 394 -25.89 -14.92 -11.90
C ARG A 394 -26.87 -14.51 -10.81
N ASP A 395 -27.94 -13.84 -11.21
CA ASP A 395 -29.06 -13.54 -10.32
C ASP A 395 -29.73 -14.86 -9.86
N THR A 396 -29.37 -15.30 -8.65
CA THR A 396 -29.89 -16.54 -8.04
C THR A 396 -31.21 -16.33 -7.30
N THR A 397 -31.75 -15.11 -7.27
CA THR A 397 -32.90 -14.70 -6.45
C THR A 397 -34.21 -15.41 -6.86
N ASN A 398 -34.31 -15.92 -8.09
CA ASN A 398 -35.48 -16.60 -8.61
C ASN A 398 -35.23 -18.05 -9.07
N MET A 399 -34.13 -18.67 -8.70
CA MET A 399 -33.81 -20.05 -9.06
C MET A 399 -34.63 -21.06 -8.24
N PRO A 400 -35.20 -22.12 -8.88
CA PRO A 400 -35.80 -23.23 -8.15
C PRO A 400 -34.81 -23.94 -7.25
N ARG A 401 -35.25 -24.39 -6.06
CA ARG A 401 -34.35 -25.02 -5.05
C ARG A 401 -33.56 -26.22 -5.60
N ALA A 402 -34.11 -26.96 -6.55
CA ALA A 402 -33.42 -28.08 -7.18
C ALA A 402 -32.25 -27.63 -8.05
N GLU A 403 -32.45 -26.60 -8.87
CA GLU A 403 -31.41 -26.03 -9.73
C GLU A 403 -30.32 -25.34 -8.92
N LEU A 404 -30.66 -24.69 -7.78
CA LEU A 404 -29.71 -24.09 -6.87
C LEU A 404 -28.82 -25.16 -6.20
N ALA A 405 -29.43 -26.30 -5.82
CA ALA A 405 -28.67 -27.41 -5.22
C ALA A 405 -27.71 -28.06 -6.24
N ASP A 406 -28.10 -28.20 -7.49
CA ASP A 406 -27.23 -28.70 -8.56
C ASP A 406 -26.11 -27.71 -8.87
N LEU A 407 -26.37 -26.39 -8.89
CA LEU A 407 -25.36 -25.35 -9.07
C LEU A 407 -24.33 -25.37 -7.96
N ILE A 408 -24.76 -25.44 -6.69
CA ILE A 408 -23.86 -25.53 -5.53
C ILE A 408 -22.96 -26.77 -5.63
N LYS A 409 -23.52 -27.90 -6.06
CA LYS A 409 -22.77 -29.13 -6.26
C LYS A 409 -21.70 -28.99 -7.34
N ASP A 410 -22.05 -28.39 -8.48
CA ASP A 410 -21.12 -28.16 -9.59
C ASP A 410 -20.02 -27.17 -9.21
N LEU A 411 -20.34 -26.07 -8.51
CA LEU A 411 -19.36 -25.12 -8.00
C LEU A 411 -18.44 -25.75 -6.97
N THR A 412 -18.97 -26.60 -6.07
CA THR A 412 -18.15 -27.32 -5.09
C THR A 412 -17.17 -28.29 -5.79
N GLU A 413 -17.58 -28.96 -6.84
CA GLU A 413 -16.71 -29.86 -7.61
C GLU A 413 -15.63 -29.07 -8.36
N GLN A 414 -15.96 -27.93 -8.96
CA GLN A 414 -14.99 -27.03 -9.59
C GLN A 414 -13.99 -26.45 -8.58
N MET A 415 -14.45 -26.03 -7.40
CA MET A 415 -13.59 -25.58 -6.30
C MET A 415 -12.57 -26.66 -5.89
N MET A 416 -13.03 -27.90 -5.76
CA MET A 416 -12.14 -29.01 -5.39
C MET A 416 -11.14 -29.37 -6.49
N VAL A 417 -11.50 -29.24 -7.76
CA VAL A 417 -10.58 -29.40 -8.89
C VAL A 417 -9.55 -28.28 -8.88
N ALA A 418 -9.97 -27.03 -8.77
CA ALA A 418 -9.07 -25.89 -8.71
C ALA A 418 -8.08 -25.99 -7.52
N ALA A 419 -8.55 -26.47 -6.36
CA ALA A 419 -7.69 -26.70 -5.19
C ALA A 419 -6.66 -27.83 -5.42
N ARG A 420 -7.03 -28.90 -6.14
CA ARG A 420 -6.10 -29.98 -6.52
C ARG A 420 -5.04 -29.52 -7.51
N ASP A 421 -5.43 -28.63 -8.42
CA ASP A 421 -4.54 -28.06 -9.42
C ASP A 421 -3.73 -26.86 -8.87
N LEU A 422 -3.72 -26.66 -7.54
CA LEU A 422 -3.03 -25.61 -6.80
C LEU A 422 -3.46 -24.16 -7.17
N GLN A 423 -4.61 -24.00 -7.82
CA GLN A 423 -5.20 -22.71 -8.17
C GLN A 423 -6.02 -22.13 -7.00
N PHE A 424 -5.34 -21.82 -5.91
CA PHE A 424 -5.98 -21.47 -4.63
C PHE A 424 -6.83 -20.20 -4.68
N GLU A 425 -6.48 -19.23 -5.52
CA GLU A 425 -7.28 -18.02 -5.71
C GLU A 425 -8.59 -18.28 -6.44
N LEU A 426 -8.55 -19.14 -7.46
CA LEU A 426 -9.75 -19.58 -8.16
C LEU A 426 -10.66 -20.41 -7.24
N ALA A 427 -10.07 -21.33 -6.46
CA ALA A 427 -10.81 -22.10 -5.47
C ALA A 427 -11.45 -21.22 -4.38
N ALA A 428 -10.77 -20.16 -3.94
CA ALA A 428 -11.30 -19.19 -2.99
C ALA A 428 -12.47 -18.37 -3.57
N ARG A 429 -12.37 -17.91 -4.81
CA ARG A 429 -13.46 -17.20 -5.50
C ARG A 429 -14.70 -18.08 -5.65
N ILE A 430 -14.52 -19.33 -6.09
CA ILE A 430 -15.66 -20.26 -6.25
C ILE A 430 -16.29 -20.57 -4.88
N ARG A 431 -15.49 -20.69 -3.81
CA ARG A 431 -16.01 -20.85 -2.45
C ARG A 431 -16.87 -19.66 -2.01
N ASP A 432 -16.47 -18.45 -2.35
CA ASP A 432 -17.18 -17.23 -1.94
C ASP A 432 -18.46 -17.01 -2.80
N GLU A 433 -18.60 -17.72 -3.93
CA GLU A 433 -19.83 -17.78 -4.74
C GLU A 433 -20.82 -18.88 -4.26
N ILE A 434 -20.38 -19.89 -3.51
CA ILE A 434 -21.19 -20.97 -2.92
C ILE A 434 -21.93 -20.47 -1.68
#